data_3204af0ab380513a578e7b451e4ee394
#
_entry.id   3204af0ab380513a578e7b451e4ee394
#
_cell.length_a   1.000
_cell.length_b   1.000
_cell.length_c   1.000
_cell.angle_alpha   90.00
_cell.angle_beta   90.00
_cell.angle_gamma   90.00
#
_symmetry.space_group_name_H-M   'P 1'
#
loop_
_entity.id
_entity.type
_entity.pdbx_description
1 polymer ?
#
loop_
_entity_poly.entity_id
_entity_poly.type
_entity_poly.pdbx_seq_one_letter_code
_entity_poly.pdbx_strand_id
1 'polypeptide(L)'
;MAKKRLLIVDDHEVVRLGLRSMLENYPGFEVVAEAGNAKEAVQQVGIHHPDIVLMDIRLPGMSGIEATEEIISKHPETKVIMLTSYAEDEMLFSAIKAGASGYVLKQINLDDLVKSIEAVARGEASLDPAVTQRIFQEVRKAVKDEEASAFSSLSQQEKMVLKLVCEGKTNREIAQKLFLGEGTDRNYVSSILSKLGVSNRAEAAAFAVGHNLQDYL
;
A
#
# COMPACT_ATOMS: atom_id res chain seq x y z
N MET A 1 11.23 -5.80 -32.88
CA MET A 1 11.16 -6.23 -31.49
C MET A 1 10.14 -7.35 -31.37
N ALA A 2 10.30 -8.31 -30.46
CA ALA A 2 9.28 -9.32 -30.22
C ALA A 2 8.03 -8.64 -29.64
N LYS A 3 6.85 -9.10 -30.05
CA LYS A 3 5.57 -8.62 -29.52
C LYS A 3 5.46 -9.00 -28.06
N LYS A 4 4.88 -8.13 -27.24
CA LYS A 4 4.52 -8.46 -25.85
C LYS A 4 3.25 -9.29 -25.82
N ARG A 5 3.31 -10.41 -25.13
CA ARG A 5 2.24 -11.40 -25.01
C ARG A 5 1.32 -11.01 -23.87
N LEU A 6 0.04 -10.80 -24.18
CA LEU A 6 -0.96 -10.34 -23.24
C LEU A 6 -2.01 -11.43 -22.95
N LEU A 7 -2.41 -11.56 -21.69
CA LEU A 7 -3.60 -12.28 -21.27
C LEU A 7 -4.63 -11.26 -20.75
N ILE A 8 -5.87 -11.36 -21.21
CA ILE A 8 -6.98 -10.50 -20.76
C ILE A 8 -7.89 -11.33 -19.86
N VAL A 9 -8.16 -10.80 -18.67
CA VAL A 9 -9.00 -11.46 -17.66
C VAL A 9 -10.11 -10.52 -17.21
N ASP A 10 -11.35 -10.84 -17.53
CA ASP A 10 -12.55 -10.12 -17.15
C ASP A 10 -13.74 -11.08 -17.22
N ASP A 11 -14.70 -11.01 -16.32
CA ASP A 11 -15.89 -11.88 -16.37
C ASP A 11 -16.89 -11.45 -17.46
N HIS A 12 -16.78 -10.21 -17.96
CA HIS A 12 -17.62 -9.68 -19.02
C HIS A 12 -17.02 -9.93 -20.41
N GLU A 13 -17.60 -10.82 -21.19
CA GLU A 13 -17.14 -11.16 -22.54
C GLU A 13 -17.00 -9.94 -23.47
N VAL A 14 -17.94 -9.00 -23.40
CA VAL A 14 -17.91 -7.76 -24.21
C VAL A 14 -16.69 -6.92 -23.91
N VAL A 15 -16.24 -6.89 -22.62
CA VAL A 15 -15.03 -6.15 -22.23
C VAL A 15 -13.79 -6.84 -22.80
N ARG A 16 -13.70 -8.16 -22.69
CA ARG A 16 -12.58 -8.93 -23.27
C ARG A 16 -12.47 -8.74 -24.78
N LEU A 17 -13.59 -8.88 -25.51
CA LEU A 17 -13.64 -8.66 -26.95
C LEU A 17 -13.23 -7.24 -27.36
N GLY A 18 -13.69 -6.23 -26.58
CA GLY A 18 -13.33 -4.84 -26.80
C GLY A 18 -11.82 -4.61 -26.60
N LEU A 19 -11.26 -5.04 -25.48
CA LEU A 19 -9.83 -4.91 -25.18
C LEU A 19 -8.98 -5.66 -26.21
N ARG A 20 -9.35 -6.88 -26.57
CA ARG A 20 -8.68 -7.66 -27.61
C ARG A 20 -8.63 -6.92 -28.94
N SER A 21 -9.81 -6.49 -29.44
CA SER A 21 -9.90 -5.77 -30.71
C SER A 21 -9.05 -4.51 -30.73
N MET A 22 -9.01 -3.79 -29.61
CA MET A 22 -8.21 -2.57 -29.48
C MET A 22 -6.71 -2.85 -29.46
N LEU A 23 -6.27 -3.84 -28.67
CA LEU A 23 -4.86 -4.14 -28.46
C LEU A 23 -4.22 -4.87 -29.65
N GLU A 24 -4.95 -5.68 -30.40
CA GLU A 24 -4.46 -6.35 -31.62
C GLU A 24 -4.14 -5.34 -32.75
N ASN A 25 -4.70 -4.13 -32.72
CA ASN A 25 -4.35 -3.06 -33.66
C ASN A 25 -2.95 -2.43 -33.38
N TYR A 26 -2.33 -2.74 -32.22
CA TYR A 26 -1.00 -2.25 -31.89
C TYR A 26 0.06 -3.28 -32.27
N PRO A 27 1.01 -2.93 -33.17
CA PRO A 27 2.01 -3.88 -33.68
C PRO A 27 2.90 -4.52 -32.62
N GLY A 28 3.01 -3.87 -31.44
CA GLY A 28 3.85 -4.31 -30.33
C GLY A 28 3.21 -5.36 -29.41
N PHE A 29 1.93 -5.69 -29.61
CA PHE A 29 1.17 -6.57 -28.70
C PHE A 29 0.62 -7.79 -29.43
N GLU A 30 0.42 -8.87 -28.67
CA GLU A 30 -0.27 -10.09 -29.08
C GLU A 30 -1.11 -10.60 -27.92
N VAL A 31 -2.43 -10.67 -28.09
CA VAL A 31 -3.32 -11.29 -27.12
C VAL A 31 -3.27 -12.81 -27.29
N VAL A 32 -2.56 -13.47 -26.40
CA VAL A 32 -2.30 -14.92 -26.50
C VAL A 32 -3.39 -15.77 -25.87
N ALA A 33 -4.15 -15.23 -24.93
CA ALA A 33 -5.29 -15.91 -24.30
C ALA A 33 -6.26 -14.90 -23.66
N GLU A 34 -7.44 -15.42 -23.34
CA GLU A 34 -8.46 -14.74 -22.53
C GLU A 34 -8.92 -15.67 -21.40
N ALA A 35 -9.42 -15.11 -20.31
CA ALA A 35 -10.02 -15.84 -19.21
C ALA A 35 -11.25 -15.10 -18.65
N GLY A 36 -12.30 -15.83 -18.31
CA GLY A 36 -13.52 -15.27 -17.72
C GLY A 36 -13.57 -15.34 -16.19
N ASN A 37 -12.56 -15.96 -15.57
CA ASN A 37 -12.45 -16.09 -14.11
C ASN A 37 -11.00 -16.31 -13.68
N ALA A 38 -10.76 -16.14 -12.37
CA ALA A 38 -9.44 -16.20 -11.77
C ALA A 38 -8.74 -17.56 -11.93
N LYS A 39 -9.46 -18.69 -11.79
CA LYS A 39 -8.87 -20.04 -11.95
C LYS A 39 -8.41 -20.28 -13.36
N GLU A 40 -9.22 -19.88 -14.33
CA GLU A 40 -8.86 -19.94 -15.75
C GLU A 40 -7.64 -19.06 -16.03
N ALA A 41 -7.57 -17.85 -15.48
CA ALA A 41 -6.43 -16.96 -15.63
C ALA A 41 -5.12 -17.60 -15.18
N VAL A 42 -5.08 -18.20 -13.99
CA VAL A 42 -3.91 -18.94 -13.47
C VAL A 42 -3.50 -20.09 -14.41
N GLN A 43 -4.47 -20.84 -14.93
CA GLN A 43 -4.18 -21.92 -15.89
C GLN A 43 -3.62 -21.38 -17.21
N GLN A 44 -4.21 -20.33 -17.75
CA GLN A 44 -3.77 -19.71 -19.01
C GLN A 44 -2.35 -19.12 -18.89
N VAL A 45 -2.00 -18.55 -17.75
CA VAL A 45 -0.61 -18.10 -17.48
C VAL A 45 0.35 -19.28 -17.56
N GLY A 46 0.04 -20.40 -16.94
CA GLY A 46 0.89 -21.60 -16.98
C GLY A 46 1.03 -22.22 -18.37
N ILE A 47 0.03 -22.07 -19.25
CA ILE A 47 0.06 -22.60 -20.61
C ILE A 47 0.75 -21.65 -21.58
N HIS A 48 0.42 -20.36 -21.50
CA HIS A 48 0.79 -19.39 -22.52
C HIS A 48 2.00 -18.51 -22.13
N HIS A 49 2.42 -18.52 -20.86
CA HIS A 49 3.51 -17.68 -20.35
C HIS A 49 3.45 -16.23 -20.88
N PRO A 50 2.35 -15.48 -20.59
CA PRO A 50 2.22 -14.11 -21.04
C PRO A 50 3.23 -13.21 -20.34
N ASP A 51 3.71 -12.16 -21.05
CA ASP A 51 4.53 -11.12 -20.43
C ASP A 51 3.71 -10.29 -19.43
N ILE A 52 2.44 -10.01 -19.79
CA ILE A 52 1.56 -9.14 -19.01
C ILE A 52 0.14 -9.73 -18.97
N VAL A 53 -0.46 -9.68 -17.80
CA VAL A 53 -1.88 -10.01 -17.56
C VAL A 53 -2.63 -8.72 -17.27
N LEU A 54 -3.69 -8.45 -18.03
CA LEU A 54 -4.68 -7.43 -17.72
C LEU A 54 -5.77 -8.09 -16.90
N MET A 55 -5.83 -7.82 -15.60
CA MET A 55 -6.63 -8.55 -14.62
C MET A 55 -7.75 -7.69 -14.06
N ASP A 56 -8.99 -8.09 -14.25
CA ASP A 56 -10.08 -7.48 -13.47
C ASP A 56 -9.97 -7.85 -12.00
N ILE A 57 -10.24 -6.90 -11.12
CA ILE A 57 -10.25 -7.13 -9.67
C ILE A 57 -11.45 -7.97 -9.26
N ARG A 58 -12.63 -7.65 -9.81
CA ARG A 58 -13.89 -8.28 -9.42
C ARG A 58 -14.24 -9.45 -10.35
N LEU A 59 -13.76 -10.62 -9.98
CA LEU A 59 -14.07 -11.87 -10.65
C LEU A 59 -14.97 -12.75 -9.78
N PRO A 60 -15.83 -13.61 -10.37
CA PRO A 60 -16.68 -14.50 -9.61
C PRO A 60 -15.87 -15.58 -8.88
N GLY A 61 -16.16 -15.76 -7.59
CA GLY A 61 -15.51 -16.74 -6.73
C GLY A 61 -14.17 -16.22 -6.20
N MET A 62 -13.04 -16.60 -6.78
CA MET A 62 -11.70 -16.11 -6.48
C MET A 62 -11.50 -14.74 -7.10
N SER A 63 -11.06 -13.76 -6.34
CA SER A 63 -10.82 -12.39 -6.82
C SER A 63 -9.59 -12.31 -7.74
N GLY A 64 -9.50 -11.24 -8.56
CA GLY A 64 -8.32 -10.97 -9.37
C GLY A 64 -7.08 -10.67 -8.52
N ILE A 65 -7.25 -10.19 -7.28
CA ILE A 65 -6.15 -9.95 -6.33
C ILE A 65 -5.55 -11.28 -5.87
N GLU A 66 -6.38 -12.24 -5.46
CA GLU A 66 -5.94 -13.58 -5.07
C GLU A 66 -5.29 -14.32 -6.25
N ALA A 67 -5.86 -14.17 -7.46
CA ALA A 67 -5.25 -14.72 -8.67
C ALA A 67 -3.88 -14.08 -8.97
N THR A 68 -3.73 -12.78 -8.73
CA THR A 68 -2.45 -12.08 -8.91
C THR A 68 -1.39 -12.62 -7.96
N GLU A 69 -1.70 -12.80 -6.68
CA GLU A 69 -0.79 -13.38 -5.70
C GLU A 69 -0.32 -14.80 -6.13
N GLU A 70 -1.26 -15.63 -6.57
CA GLU A 70 -0.95 -16.98 -7.05
C GLU A 70 -0.09 -16.96 -8.32
N ILE A 71 -0.41 -16.09 -9.29
CA ILE A 71 0.34 -15.93 -10.54
C ILE A 71 1.78 -15.47 -10.23
N ILE A 72 1.97 -14.42 -9.46
CA ILE A 72 3.29 -13.87 -9.15
C ILE A 72 4.14 -14.87 -8.35
N SER A 73 3.52 -15.63 -7.44
CA SER A 73 4.21 -16.67 -6.70
C SER A 73 4.76 -17.80 -7.59
N LYS A 74 4.01 -18.19 -8.64
CA LYS A 74 4.37 -19.29 -9.54
C LYS A 74 5.14 -18.85 -10.78
N HIS A 75 4.89 -17.62 -11.24
CA HIS A 75 5.39 -17.03 -12.48
C HIS A 75 5.88 -15.60 -12.23
N PRO A 76 6.99 -15.39 -11.50
CA PRO A 76 7.47 -14.07 -11.08
C PRO A 76 7.90 -13.18 -12.25
N GLU A 77 8.14 -13.75 -13.43
CA GLU A 77 8.42 -13.03 -14.67
C GLU A 77 7.17 -12.37 -15.30
N THR A 78 5.98 -12.92 -15.05
CA THR A 78 4.72 -12.37 -15.54
C THR A 78 4.34 -11.12 -14.74
N LYS A 79 4.01 -10.04 -15.43
CA LYS A 79 3.56 -8.79 -14.80
C LYS A 79 2.04 -8.72 -14.80
N VAL A 80 1.45 -8.15 -13.75
CA VAL A 80 -0.01 -8.01 -13.66
C VAL A 80 -0.37 -6.53 -13.57
N ILE A 81 -1.26 -6.07 -14.45
CA ILE A 81 -1.93 -4.77 -14.41
C ILE A 81 -3.38 -5.01 -13.98
N MET A 82 -3.75 -4.45 -12.84
CA MET A 82 -5.13 -4.52 -12.38
C MET A 82 -6.00 -3.55 -13.18
N LEU A 83 -7.12 -4.03 -13.69
CA LEU A 83 -8.17 -3.22 -14.31
C LEU A 83 -9.38 -3.17 -13.38
N THR A 84 -9.88 -1.99 -13.08
CA THR A 84 -11.04 -1.83 -12.19
C THR A 84 -11.96 -0.70 -12.61
N SER A 85 -13.25 -0.86 -12.38
CA SER A 85 -14.23 0.21 -12.58
C SER A 85 -14.25 1.22 -11.44
N TYR A 86 -13.70 0.88 -10.26
CA TYR A 86 -13.75 1.69 -9.05
C TYR A 86 -12.39 1.73 -8.37
N ALA A 87 -12.00 2.91 -7.92
CA ALA A 87 -10.79 3.10 -7.13
C ALA A 87 -11.15 3.00 -5.64
N GLU A 88 -11.37 1.79 -5.12
CA GLU A 88 -11.56 1.54 -3.68
C GLU A 88 -10.19 1.37 -3.03
N ASP A 89 -9.92 2.12 -1.95
CA ASP A 89 -8.58 2.19 -1.32
C ASP A 89 -8.10 0.81 -0.81
N GLU A 90 -8.99 0.03 -0.18
CA GLU A 90 -8.64 -1.31 0.33
C GLU A 90 -8.21 -2.28 -0.78
N MET A 91 -8.86 -2.22 -1.95
CA MET A 91 -8.51 -3.06 -3.10
C MET A 91 -7.19 -2.67 -3.73
N LEU A 92 -6.89 -1.36 -3.78
CA LEU A 92 -5.61 -0.86 -4.27
C LEU A 92 -4.42 -1.40 -3.47
N PHE A 93 -4.48 -1.29 -2.12
CA PHE A 93 -3.39 -1.78 -1.27
C PHE A 93 -3.25 -3.30 -1.30
N SER A 94 -4.37 -4.00 -1.36
CA SER A 94 -4.37 -5.46 -1.50
C SER A 94 -3.74 -5.89 -2.83
N ALA A 95 -4.03 -5.18 -3.93
CA ALA A 95 -3.42 -5.44 -5.23
C ALA A 95 -1.90 -5.18 -5.24
N ILE A 96 -1.43 -4.09 -4.61
CA ILE A 96 0.00 -3.80 -4.46
C ILE A 96 0.69 -4.88 -3.63
N LYS A 97 0.10 -5.31 -2.51
CA LYS A 97 0.63 -6.39 -1.67
C LYS A 97 0.70 -7.73 -2.41
N ALA A 98 -0.27 -8.01 -3.27
CA ALA A 98 -0.30 -9.19 -4.13
C ALA A 98 0.76 -9.16 -5.26
N GLY A 99 1.48 -8.04 -5.43
CA GLY A 99 2.58 -7.89 -6.40
C GLY A 99 2.15 -7.32 -7.76
N ALA A 100 0.97 -6.68 -7.85
CA ALA A 100 0.56 -6.00 -9.08
C ALA A 100 1.59 -4.94 -9.50
N SER A 101 1.94 -4.93 -10.79
CA SER A 101 2.89 -3.98 -11.40
C SER A 101 2.21 -2.72 -11.92
N GLY A 102 0.89 -2.73 -12.05
CA GLY A 102 0.09 -1.59 -12.48
C GLY A 102 -1.32 -1.62 -11.94
N TYR A 103 -1.95 -0.44 -11.87
CA TYR A 103 -3.34 -0.28 -11.46
C TYR A 103 -3.99 0.81 -12.30
N VAL A 104 -5.01 0.44 -13.07
CA VAL A 104 -5.60 1.25 -14.11
C VAL A 104 -7.13 1.21 -13.99
N LEU A 105 -7.79 2.36 -14.12
CA LEU A 105 -9.23 2.43 -14.15
C LEU A 105 -9.76 2.01 -15.54
N LYS A 106 -10.84 1.21 -15.60
CA LYS A 106 -11.49 0.78 -16.87
C LYS A 106 -12.05 1.96 -17.70
N GLN A 107 -12.14 3.16 -17.11
CA GLN A 107 -12.54 4.39 -17.79
C GLN A 107 -11.38 5.06 -18.58
N ILE A 108 -10.18 4.47 -18.55
CA ILE A 108 -9.01 4.97 -19.28
C ILE A 108 -9.25 4.91 -20.80
N ASN A 109 -8.70 5.85 -21.52
CA ASN A 109 -8.65 5.76 -22.98
C ASN A 109 -7.58 4.73 -23.42
N LEU A 110 -7.69 4.28 -24.68
CA LEU A 110 -6.82 3.24 -25.20
C LEU A 110 -5.33 3.63 -25.20
N ASP A 111 -5.02 4.88 -25.57
CA ASP A 111 -3.64 5.36 -25.67
C ASP A 111 -2.93 5.34 -24.30
N ASP A 112 -3.64 5.66 -23.25
CA ASP A 112 -3.09 5.64 -21.90
C ASP A 112 -2.98 4.20 -21.35
N LEU A 113 -3.91 3.29 -21.72
CA LEU A 113 -3.77 1.87 -21.42
C LEU A 113 -2.53 1.29 -22.11
N VAL A 114 -2.30 1.62 -23.38
CA VAL A 114 -1.10 1.21 -24.13
C VAL A 114 0.17 1.71 -23.44
N LYS A 115 0.22 2.99 -23.06
CA LYS A 115 1.37 3.55 -22.32
C LYS A 115 1.61 2.81 -21.01
N SER A 116 0.53 2.46 -20.29
CA SER A 116 0.61 1.68 -19.06
C SER A 116 1.21 0.29 -19.30
N ILE A 117 0.75 -0.41 -20.34
CA ILE A 117 1.30 -1.72 -20.73
C ILE A 117 2.77 -1.60 -21.10
N GLU A 118 3.16 -0.59 -21.90
CA GLU A 118 4.55 -0.36 -22.28
C GLU A 118 5.46 -0.03 -21.10
N ALA A 119 4.98 0.79 -20.14
CA ALA A 119 5.71 1.12 -18.92
C ALA A 119 5.98 -0.15 -18.10
N VAL A 120 4.94 -0.96 -17.86
CA VAL A 120 5.07 -2.24 -17.15
C VAL A 120 5.97 -3.22 -17.89
N ALA A 121 5.90 -3.26 -19.23
CA ALA A 121 6.79 -4.08 -20.04
C ALA A 121 8.27 -3.71 -19.90
N ARG A 122 8.57 -2.45 -19.58
CA ARG A 122 9.93 -1.96 -19.26
C ARG A 122 10.35 -2.19 -17.82
N GLY A 123 9.45 -2.72 -16.97
CA GLY A 123 9.68 -2.91 -15.54
C GLY A 123 9.36 -1.68 -14.67
N GLU A 124 8.71 -0.68 -15.24
CA GLU A 124 8.24 0.50 -14.51
C GLU A 124 6.86 0.21 -13.87
N ALA A 125 6.56 0.80 -12.71
CA ALA A 125 5.22 0.75 -12.16
C ALA A 125 4.30 1.71 -12.94
N SER A 126 3.08 1.29 -13.23
CA SER A 126 2.08 2.14 -13.87
C SER A 126 0.87 2.33 -12.97
N LEU A 127 0.65 3.57 -12.54
CA LEU A 127 -0.45 3.95 -11.67
C LEU A 127 -1.20 5.12 -12.30
N ASP A 128 -2.53 5.03 -12.30
CA ASP A 128 -3.38 6.17 -12.62
C ASP A 128 -3.07 7.35 -11.67
N PRO A 129 -3.02 8.60 -12.15
CA PRO A 129 -2.77 9.77 -11.30
C PRO A 129 -3.70 9.89 -10.09
N ALA A 130 -4.99 9.53 -10.24
CA ALA A 130 -5.94 9.52 -9.14
C ALA A 130 -5.59 8.46 -8.09
N VAL A 131 -5.06 7.32 -8.51
CA VAL A 131 -4.59 6.24 -7.66
C VAL A 131 -3.31 6.64 -6.92
N THR A 132 -2.38 7.30 -7.60
CA THR A 132 -1.13 7.79 -7.01
C THR A 132 -1.40 8.73 -5.83
N GLN A 133 -2.34 9.67 -5.97
CA GLN A 133 -2.70 10.59 -4.90
C GLN A 133 -3.23 9.85 -3.65
N ARG A 134 -4.01 8.79 -3.84
CA ARG A 134 -4.55 7.96 -2.74
C ARG A 134 -3.47 7.19 -2.03
N ILE A 135 -2.50 6.64 -2.75
CA ILE A 135 -1.33 5.98 -2.14
C ILE A 135 -0.60 6.94 -1.21
N PHE A 136 -0.34 8.17 -1.64
CA PHE A 136 0.31 9.17 -0.78
C PHE A 136 -0.51 9.51 0.47
N GLN A 137 -1.85 9.58 0.35
CA GLN A 137 -2.71 9.84 1.51
C GLN A 137 -2.63 8.69 2.52
N GLU A 138 -2.68 7.45 2.05
CA GLU A 138 -2.64 6.29 2.95
C GLU A 138 -1.26 6.08 3.57
N VAL A 139 -0.18 6.28 2.81
CA VAL A 139 1.18 6.26 3.38
C VAL A 139 1.31 7.29 4.51
N ARG A 140 0.80 8.51 4.30
CA ARG A 140 0.77 9.55 5.36
C ARG A 140 -0.08 9.13 6.56
N LYS A 141 -1.20 8.46 6.32
CA LYS A 141 -2.06 7.95 7.40
C LYS A 141 -1.36 6.81 8.16
N ALA A 142 -0.76 5.85 7.46
CA ALA A 142 -0.03 4.74 8.08
C ALA A 142 1.14 5.25 8.94
N VAL A 143 1.90 6.24 8.47
CA VAL A 143 2.95 6.89 9.25
C VAL A 143 2.38 7.54 10.52
N LYS A 144 1.27 8.28 10.40
CA LYS A 144 0.61 8.88 11.57
C LYS A 144 0.06 7.84 12.55
N ASP A 145 -0.51 6.75 12.05
CA ASP A 145 -1.05 5.66 12.90
C ASP A 145 0.09 4.93 13.62
N GLU A 146 1.24 4.73 12.99
CA GLU A 146 2.44 4.17 13.62
C GLU A 146 2.97 5.10 14.71
N GLU A 147 3.10 6.40 14.43
CA GLU A 147 3.50 7.41 15.42
C GLU A 147 2.50 7.48 16.60
N ALA A 148 1.18 7.46 16.32
CA ALA A 148 0.15 7.45 17.36
C ALA A 148 0.24 6.18 18.22
N SER A 149 0.50 5.04 17.59
CA SER A 149 0.64 3.75 18.27
C SER A 149 1.85 3.72 19.22
N ALA A 150 2.94 4.42 18.88
CA ALA A 150 4.13 4.52 19.73
C ALA A 150 3.82 5.12 21.11
N PHE A 151 2.81 5.98 21.21
CA PHE A 151 2.39 6.61 22.47
C PHE A 151 1.08 6.05 23.04
N SER A 152 0.53 4.98 22.45
CA SER A 152 -0.77 4.40 22.86
C SER A 152 -0.76 3.83 24.28
N SER A 153 0.41 3.38 24.75
CA SER A 153 0.61 2.86 26.12
C SER A 153 0.70 3.96 27.19
N LEU A 154 0.87 5.23 26.78
CA LEU A 154 0.99 6.35 27.70
C LEU A 154 -0.36 7.00 27.99
N SER A 155 -0.61 7.27 29.27
CA SER A 155 -1.73 8.12 29.70
C SER A 155 -1.49 9.58 29.27
N GLN A 156 -2.53 10.39 29.23
CA GLN A 156 -2.41 11.83 28.95
C GLN A 156 -1.45 12.54 29.88
N GLN A 157 -1.44 12.17 31.17
CA GLN A 157 -0.50 12.71 32.15
C GLN A 157 0.94 12.35 31.80
N GLU A 158 1.20 11.09 31.41
CA GLU A 158 2.53 10.63 30.99
C GLU A 158 3.01 11.32 29.72
N LYS A 159 2.12 11.55 28.76
CA LYS A 159 2.46 12.36 27.55
C LYS A 159 2.84 13.81 27.91
N MET A 160 2.10 14.43 28.83
CA MET A 160 2.44 15.77 29.33
C MET A 160 3.80 15.81 30.04
N VAL A 161 4.10 14.79 30.85
CA VAL A 161 5.41 14.64 31.49
C VAL A 161 6.50 14.47 30.43
N LEU A 162 6.30 13.60 29.44
CA LEU A 162 7.24 13.33 28.36
C LEU A 162 7.51 14.57 27.53
N LYS A 163 6.51 15.41 27.25
CA LYS A 163 6.71 16.73 26.61
C LYS A 163 7.68 17.60 27.40
N LEU A 164 7.49 17.71 28.72
CA LEU A 164 8.37 18.51 29.58
C LEU A 164 9.77 17.90 29.67
N VAL A 165 9.90 16.57 29.55
CA VAL A 165 11.19 15.90 29.40
C VAL A 165 11.90 16.34 28.13
N CYS A 166 11.19 16.45 27.00
CA CYS A 166 11.75 16.96 25.74
C CYS A 166 12.16 18.43 25.83
N GLU A 167 11.44 19.22 26.62
CA GLU A 167 11.81 20.63 26.90
C GLU A 167 13.02 20.76 27.84
N GLY A 168 13.63 19.66 28.28
CA GLY A 168 14.79 19.63 29.18
C GLY A 168 14.47 19.93 30.63
N LYS A 169 13.19 19.92 31.07
CA LYS A 169 12.77 20.23 32.42
C LYS A 169 13.22 19.15 33.41
N THR A 170 13.73 19.53 34.54
CA THR A 170 14.04 18.63 35.66
C THR A 170 12.76 18.04 36.26
N ASN A 171 12.86 16.91 36.96
CA ASN A 171 11.70 16.31 37.62
C ASN A 171 10.97 17.31 38.55
N ARG A 172 11.75 18.13 39.30
CA ARG A 172 11.18 19.14 40.18
C ARG A 172 10.38 20.20 39.43
N GLU A 173 10.85 20.67 38.27
CA GLU A 173 10.14 21.62 37.41
C GLU A 173 8.87 20.98 36.80
N ILE A 174 8.95 19.68 36.44
CA ILE A 174 7.81 18.91 35.94
C ILE A 174 6.73 18.82 37.02
N ALA A 175 7.10 18.41 38.25
CA ALA A 175 6.17 18.33 39.37
C ALA A 175 5.50 19.66 39.65
N GLN A 176 6.25 20.79 39.67
CA GLN A 176 5.71 22.12 39.85
C GLN A 176 4.75 22.52 38.74
N LYS A 177 5.11 22.27 37.48
CA LYS A 177 4.32 22.69 36.30
C LYS A 177 3.00 21.90 36.15
N LEU A 178 3.00 20.64 36.58
CA LEU A 178 1.84 19.75 36.49
C LEU A 178 1.11 19.58 37.84
N PHE A 179 1.49 20.35 38.86
CA PHE A 179 0.91 20.27 40.21
C PHE A 179 0.92 18.86 40.80
N LEU A 180 2.01 18.12 40.59
CA LEU A 180 2.18 16.74 41.08
C LEU A 180 2.77 16.75 42.50
N GLY A 181 2.37 15.78 43.34
CA GLY A 181 2.93 15.60 44.68
C GLY A 181 4.41 15.16 44.64
N GLU A 182 5.14 15.47 45.72
CA GLU A 182 6.56 15.07 45.85
C GLU A 182 6.72 13.55 45.71
N GLY A 183 7.64 13.10 44.83
CA GLY A 183 7.93 11.70 44.55
C GLY A 183 7.09 11.09 43.41
N THR A 184 6.00 11.71 42.99
CA THR A 184 5.13 11.22 41.91
C THR A 184 5.81 11.39 40.54
N ASP A 185 6.66 12.43 40.40
CA ASP A 185 7.44 12.76 39.20
C ASP A 185 8.45 11.67 38.81
N ARG A 186 9.17 11.07 39.78
CA ARG A 186 10.08 9.94 39.51
C ARG A 186 9.34 8.72 39.02
N ASN A 187 8.17 8.45 39.57
CA ASN A 187 7.34 7.31 39.17
C ASN A 187 6.84 7.48 37.71
N TYR A 188 6.44 8.71 37.30
CA TYR A 188 6.03 8.96 35.92
C TYR A 188 7.16 8.77 34.92
N VAL A 189 8.36 9.31 35.18
CA VAL A 189 9.50 9.13 34.27
C VAL A 189 9.85 7.65 34.17
N SER A 190 9.95 6.91 35.29
CA SER A 190 10.24 5.49 35.26
C SER A 190 9.17 4.66 34.53
N SER A 191 7.89 5.01 34.73
CA SER A 191 6.76 4.37 34.01
C SER A 191 6.87 4.62 32.51
N ILE A 192 7.15 5.86 32.10
CA ILE A 192 7.32 6.22 30.69
C ILE A 192 8.47 5.42 30.05
N LEU A 193 9.65 5.37 30.70
CA LEU A 193 10.80 4.61 30.21
C LEU A 193 10.44 3.14 29.99
N SER A 194 9.76 2.52 30.96
CA SER A 194 9.32 1.14 30.87
C SER A 194 8.31 0.91 29.76
N LYS A 195 7.33 1.81 29.60
CA LYS A 195 6.28 1.70 28.57
C LYS A 195 6.80 1.93 27.15
N LEU A 196 7.78 2.82 27.00
CA LEU A 196 8.42 3.09 25.70
C LEU A 196 9.56 2.09 25.38
N GLY A 197 9.96 1.24 26.35
CA GLY A 197 11.07 0.30 26.17
C GLY A 197 12.44 0.97 26.03
N VAL A 198 12.62 2.14 26.63
CA VAL A 198 13.86 2.92 26.57
C VAL A 198 14.58 2.94 27.91
N SER A 199 15.91 3.06 27.90
CA SER A 199 16.74 2.84 29.07
C SER A 199 16.97 4.12 29.91
N ASN A 200 16.85 5.29 29.32
CA ASN A 200 17.15 6.54 29.99
C ASN A 200 16.34 7.73 29.43
N ARG A 201 16.38 8.84 30.14
CA ARG A 201 15.66 10.08 29.85
C ARG A 201 16.01 10.67 28.46
N ALA A 202 17.28 10.59 28.06
CA ALA A 202 17.71 11.13 26.77
C ALA A 202 17.16 10.31 25.62
N GLU A 203 17.11 8.99 25.76
CA GLU A 203 16.46 8.08 24.81
C GLU A 203 14.94 8.36 24.72
N ALA A 204 14.27 8.59 25.85
CA ALA A 204 12.86 8.92 25.87
C ALA A 204 12.58 10.26 25.12
N ALA A 205 13.43 11.27 25.33
CA ALA A 205 13.31 12.54 24.62
C ALA A 205 13.57 12.37 23.11
N ALA A 206 14.60 11.60 22.72
CA ALA A 206 14.90 11.31 21.32
C ALA A 206 13.75 10.52 20.65
N PHE A 207 13.20 9.52 21.34
CA PHE A 207 12.04 8.75 20.89
C PHE A 207 10.82 9.65 20.65
N ALA A 208 10.51 10.51 21.61
CA ALA A 208 9.37 11.44 21.54
C ALA A 208 9.50 12.46 20.40
N VAL A 209 10.71 12.97 20.15
CA VAL A 209 10.99 13.89 19.03
C VAL A 209 10.91 13.14 17.70
N GLY A 210 11.48 11.92 17.62
CA GLY A 210 11.47 11.10 16.41
C GLY A 210 10.07 10.66 15.98
N HIS A 211 9.09 10.60 16.90
CA HIS A 211 7.70 10.18 16.64
C HIS A 211 6.69 11.35 16.79
N ASN A 212 7.15 12.60 16.68
CA ASN A 212 6.28 13.78 16.67
C ASN A 212 5.27 13.86 17.84
N LEU A 213 5.72 13.60 19.08
CA LEU A 213 4.83 13.60 20.28
C LEU A 213 3.89 14.82 20.36
N GLN A 214 4.28 15.99 19.84
CA GLN A 214 3.48 17.21 19.88
C GLN A 214 2.12 17.07 19.19
N ASP A 215 2.01 16.22 18.21
CA ASP A 215 0.78 15.99 17.43
C ASP A 215 -0.23 15.08 18.18
N TYR A 216 0.19 14.51 19.33
CA TYR A 216 -0.59 13.50 20.11
C TYR A 216 -0.90 13.93 21.55
N LEU A 217 -0.77 15.25 21.85
CA LEU A 217 -1.00 15.81 23.20
C LEU A 217 -2.40 16.33 23.44
#